data_c4c8e5a26cedf9c8417cd15f02e2ac6e
#
_entry.id   c4c8e5a26cedf9c8417cd15f02e2ac6e
#
_cell.length_a   1.000
_cell.length_b   1.000
_cell.length_c   1.000
_cell.angle_alpha   90.00
_cell.angle_beta   90.00
_cell.angle_gamma   90.00
#
_symmetry.space_group_name_H-M   'P 1'
#
loop_
_entity.id
_entity.type
_entity.pdbx_description
1 polymer ?
#
loop_
_entity_poly.entity_id
_entity_poly.type
_entity_poly.pdbx_seq_one_letter_code
_entity_poly.pdbx_strand_id
1 'polypeptide(L)'
;MPIITISRGSYSRGSDVANKAAEMLGYACISREVLIEASEMFNIPEIKLVRAIHDAPSILERFSHGRERYVAYIRAIFLRHVQKDNVVYHGLAGHYFLQGIPHVLKVRIIDDMEDRVREEMNRKNISDDKARYLLKKNAQERRKRGLTLYGIDTTDSRLYDIVLKIKAITVDDAAKCIVDTLRRPSFKTTPEAQKVLDDLVLAAQIEALLVNEFPKVKVVADNGSADIHIAGGFGMTASGAKERDIIYRVQDIAINLGGAQSAKVRLAGSISGEFIR
;
A
#
# COMPACT_ATOMS: atom_id res chain seq x y z
N MET A 1 -2.61 15.39 12.31
CA MET A 1 -3.74 14.59 12.87
C MET A 1 -3.67 13.17 12.29
N PRO A 2 -4.10 12.13 13.01
CA PRO A 2 -3.76 10.74 12.66
C PRO A 2 -4.48 10.19 11.41
N ILE A 3 -3.93 9.09 10.89
CA ILE A 3 -4.42 8.36 9.73
C ILE A 3 -5.09 7.07 10.20
N ILE A 4 -6.14 6.63 9.53
CA ILE A 4 -6.77 5.32 9.74
C ILE A 4 -6.65 4.48 8.48
N THR A 5 -6.20 3.23 8.62
CA THR A 5 -6.31 2.25 7.55
C THR A 5 -7.24 1.11 7.95
N ILE A 6 -8.24 0.82 7.12
CA ILE A 6 -9.21 -0.23 7.37
C ILE A 6 -9.05 -1.35 6.33
N SER A 7 -8.52 -2.48 6.78
CA SER A 7 -8.50 -3.73 6.03
C SER A 7 -9.83 -4.47 6.24
N ARG A 8 -10.39 -4.98 5.16
CA ARG A 8 -11.70 -5.64 5.22
C ARG A 8 -11.72 -6.95 4.47
N GLY A 9 -12.58 -7.86 4.86
CA GLY A 9 -12.95 -9.03 4.08
C GLY A 9 -13.72 -8.65 2.80
N SER A 10 -13.91 -9.62 1.90
CA SER A 10 -14.81 -9.43 0.76
C SER A 10 -16.23 -9.27 1.27
N TYR A 11 -16.93 -8.25 0.76
CA TYR A 11 -18.33 -7.98 1.13
C TYR A 11 -18.57 -7.87 2.64
N SER A 12 -17.62 -7.31 3.36
CA SER A 12 -17.78 -6.95 4.75
C SER A 12 -18.26 -5.49 4.85
N ARG A 13 -18.89 -5.15 5.95
CA ARG A 13 -19.34 -3.79 6.25
C ARG A 13 -18.17 -2.82 6.56
N GLY A 14 -16.95 -3.21 6.19
CA GLY A 14 -15.76 -2.39 6.44
C GLY A 14 -15.77 -1.06 5.70
N SER A 15 -16.44 -0.94 4.55
CA SER A 15 -16.67 0.35 3.89
C SER A 15 -17.63 1.25 4.69
N ASP A 16 -18.68 0.67 5.24
CA ASP A 16 -19.68 1.40 6.01
C ASP A 16 -19.05 1.93 7.31
N VAL A 17 -18.25 1.09 7.99
CA VAL A 17 -17.47 1.49 9.16
C VAL A 17 -16.47 2.61 8.82
N ALA A 18 -15.78 2.51 7.66
CA ALA A 18 -14.84 3.53 7.22
C ALA A 18 -15.52 4.89 6.97
N ASN A 19 -16.62 4.87 6.22
CA ASN A 19 -17.40 6.08 5.95
C ASN A 19 -17.94 6.71 7.23
N LYS A 20 -18.48 5.88 8.14
CA LYS A 20 -18.99 6.36 9.42
C LYS A 20 -17.91 6.95 10.32
N ALA A 21 -16.76 6.31 10.42
CA ALA A 21 -15.62 6.83 11.16
C ALA A 21 -15.11 8.16 10.57
N ALA A 22 -15.03 8.26 9.23
CA ALA A 22 -14.64 9.48 8.55
C ALA A 22 -15.63 10.62 8.79
N GLU A 23 -16.94 10.34 8.70
CA GLU A 23 -18.00 11.30 9.02
C GLU A 23 -17.86 11.85 10.46
N MET A 24 -17.69 10.96 11.45
CA MET A 24 -17.54 11.32 12.87
C MET A 24 -16.28 12.15 13.15
N LEU A 25 -15.25 12.03 12.33
CA LEU A 25 -13.97 12.74 12.48
C LEU A 25 -13.88 13.99 11.61
N GLY A 26 -14.74 14.15 10.60
CA GLY A 26 -14.58 15.15 9.56
C GLY A 26 -13.39 14.87 8.63
N TYR A 27 -13.03 13.60 8.44
CA TYR A 27 -11.88 13.17 7.63
C TYR A 27 -12.30 12.80 6.20
N ALA A 28 -11.36 12.93 5.27
CA ALA A 28 -11.55 12.35 3.93
C ALA A 28 -11.58 10.82 4.00
N CYS A 29 -12.56 10.20 3.32
CA CYS A 29 -12.62 8.75 3.17
C CYS A 29 -12.21 8.38 1.75
N ILE A 30 -11.09 7.67 1.60
CA ILE A 30 -10.52 7.32 0.30
C ILE A 30 -10.40 5.81 0.11
N SER A 31 -10.53 5.36 -1.12
CA SER A 31 -10.43 3.93 -1.49
C SER A 31 -9.99 3.77 -2.94
N ARG A 32 -10.93 3.83 -3.88
CA ARG A 32 -10.70 3.62 -5.30
C ARG A 32 -10.01 4.81 -5.97
N GLU A 33 -10.11 5.97 -5.40
CA GLU A 33 -9.52 7.23 -5.90
C GLU A 33 -8.02 7.09 -6.12
N VAL A 34 -7.33 6.35 -5.24
CA VAL A 34 -5.90 6.02 -5.38
C VAL A 34 -5.60 5.31 -6.70
N LEU A 35 -6.48 4.41 -7.14
CA LEU A 35 -6.29 3.67 -8.40
C LEU A 35 -6.57 4.53 -9.62
N ILE A 36 -7.59 5.39 -9.54
CA ILE A 36 -7.94 6.32 -10.62
C ILE A 36 -6.78 7.29 -10.83
N GLU A 37 -6.29 7.92 -9.78
CA GLU A 37 -5.18 8.85 -9.86
C GLU A 37 -3.88 8.18 -10.34
N ALA A 38 -3.59 6.96 -9.88
CA ALA A 38 -2.45 6.20 -10.38
C ALA A 38 -2.60 5.87 -11.88
N SER A 39 -3.83 5.60 -12.35
CA SER A 39 -4.13 5.39 -13.77
C SER A 39 -3.82 6.62 -14.60
N GLU A 40 -4.26 7.78 -14.16
CA GLU A 40 -4.05 9.06 -14.85
C GLU A 40 -2.58 9.48 -14.82
N MET A 41 -1.95 9.49 -13.66
CA MET A 41 -0.57 9.97 -13.49
C MET A 41 0.45 9.15 -14.27
N PHE A 42 0.29 7.82 -14.29
CA PHE A 42 1.25 6.93 -14.93
C PHE A 42 0.81 6.45 -16.32
N ASN A 43 -0.28 7.02 -16.85
CA ASN A 43 -0.86 6.68 -18.15
C ASN A 43 -1.06 5.15 -18.33
N ILE A 44 -1.63 4.51 -17.33
CA ILE A 44 -1.91 3.07 -17.32
C ILE A 44 -3.42 2.89 -17.21
N PRO A 45 -4.08 2.15 -18.12
CA PRO A 45 -5.51 1.89 -18.00
C PRO A 45 -5.88 1.35 -16.61
N GLU A 46 -6.86 1.98 -15.93
CA GLU A 46 -7.31 1.60 -14.57
C GLU A 46 -7.55 0.10 -14.46
N ILE A 47 -8.13 -0.51 -15.51
CA ILE A 47 -8.38 -1.94 -15.56
C ILE A 47 -7.12 -2.79 -15.36
N LYS A 48 -5.95 -2.32 -15.80
CA LYS A 48 -4.67 -3.02 -15.59
C LYS A 48 -4.23 -2.92 -14.14
N LEU A 49 -4.40 -1.74 -13.50
CA LEU A 49 -4.12 -1.55 -12.08
C LEU A 49 -5.08 -2.38 -11.21
N VAL A 50 -6.38 -2.35 -11.54
CA VAL A 50 -7.40 -3.17 -10.88
C VAL A 50 -7.06 -4.64 -11.02
N ARG A 51 -6.70 -5.13 -12.20
CA ARG A 51 -6.29 -6.53 -12.43
C ARG A 51 -5.01 -6.89 -11.67
N ALA A 52 -4.02 -6.02 -11.65
CA ALA A 52 -2.79 -6.23 -10.87
C ALA A 52 -3.09 -6.43 -9.37
N ILE A 53 -4.12 -5.75 -8.88
CA ILE A 53 -4.59 -5.89 -7.49
C ILE A 53 -5.62 -7.02 -7.33
N HIS A 54 -6.45 -7.31 -8.34
CA HIS A 54 -7.59 -8.23 -8.22
C HIS A 54 -7.36 -9.61 -8.84
N ASP A 55 -6.47 -9.78 -9.82
CA ASP A 55 -6.29 -11.05 -10.52
C ASP A 55 -5.22 -11.95 -9.87
N ALA A 56 -5.39 -13.26 -10.07
CA ALA A 56 -4.49 -14.27 -9.54
C ALA A 56 -3.08 -14.21 -10.17
N PRO A 57 -2.04 -14.73 -9.49
CA PRO A 57 -0.63 -14.64 -9.90
C PRO A 57 -0.31 -15.13 -11.31
N SER A 58 -1.13 -15.99 -11.89
CA SER A 58 -0.88 -16.63 -13.20
C SER A 58 -0.82 -15.67 -14.39
N ILE A 59 -1.46 -14.48 -14.30
CA ILE A 59 -1.41 -13.47 -15.36
C ILE A 59 -0.25 -12.49 -15.12
N LEU A 60 0.09 -12.24 -13.86
CA LEU A 60 1.20 -11.37 -13.47
C LEU A 60 2.57 -12.03 -13.69
N GLU A 61 2.67 -13.35 -13.60
CA GLU A 61 3.91 -14.10 -13.85
C GLU A 61 4.37 -14.02 -15.32
N ARG A 62 3.47 -13.78 -16.26
CA ARG A 62 3.82 -13.56 -17.67
C ARG A 62 4.44 -12.18 -17.94
N PHE A 63 4.32 -11.25 -17.02
CA PHE A 63 4.92 -9.90 -17.08
C PHE A 63 5.89 -9.73 -15.91
N SER A 64 7.05 -10.35 -15.99
CA SER A 64 8.04 -10.41 -14.91
C SER A 64 8.47 -9.06 -14.32
N HIS A 65 8.16 -7.94 -14.97
CA HIS A 65 8.50 -6.57 -14.53
C HIS A 65 7.28 -5.66 -14.34
N GLY A 66 6.08 -6.10 -14.71
CA GLY A 66 4.87 -5.28 -14.59
C GLY A 66 4.33 -5.17 -13.16
N ARG A 67 4.65 -6.15 -12.33
CA ARG A 67 4.15 -6.28 -10.97
C ARG A 67 4.76 -5.24 -10.02
N GLU A 68 6.09 -5.16 -10.00
CA GLU A 68 6.82 -4.20 -9.17
C GLU A 68 6.42 -2.78 -9.52
N ARG A 69 6.28 -2.49 -10.81
CA ARG A 69 5.84 -1.21 -11.34
C ARG A 69 4.46 -0.79 -10.83
N TYR A 70 3.46 -1.67 -10.93
CA TYR A 70 2.11 -1.35 -10.47
C TYR A 70 2.03 -1.16 -8.95
N VAL A 71 2.77 -1.96 -8.18
CA VAL A 71 2.86 -1.79 -6.73
C VAL A 71 3.52 -0.46 -6.38
N ALA A 72 4.62 -0.09 -7.04
CA ALA A 72 5.31 1.18 -6.83
C ALA A 72 4.40 2.38 -7.11
N TYR A 73 3.65 2.36 -8.22
CA TYR A 73 2.73 3.44 -8.58
C TYR A 73 1.60 3.61 -7.58
N ILE A 74 0.94 2.51 -7.22
CA ILE A 74 -0.15 2.54 -6.24
C ILE A 74 0.36 3.01 -4.88
N ARG A 75 1.55 2.52 -4.46
CA ARG A 75 2.19 2.93 -3.22
C ARG A 75 2.48 4.42 -3.20
N ALA A 76 3.06 4.97 -4.26
CA ALA A 76 3.39 6.39 -4.34
C ALA A 76 2.15 7.28 -4.23
N ILE A 77 1.09 6.98 -4.99
CA ILE A 77 -0.17 7.74 -4.94
C ILE A 77 -0.85 7.60 -3.58
N PHE A 78 -0.95 6.38 -3.06
CA PHE A 78 -1.52 6.14 -1.75
C PHE A 78 -0.82 6.94 -0.65
N LEU A 79 0.51 6.89 -0.60
CA LEU A 79 1.30 7.60 0.41
C LEU A 79 1.16 9.12 0.28
N ARG A 80 1.07 9.66 -0.93
CA ARG A 80 0.80 11.08 -1.16
C ARG A 80 -0.57 11.53 -0.66
N HIS A 81 -1.59 10.68 -0.76
CA HIS A 81 -2.91 10.96 -0.19
C HIS A 81 -2.89 11.01 1.33
N VAL A 82 -2.23 10.02 1.96
CA VAL A 82 -2.22 9.92 3.43
C VAL A 82 -1.23 10.90 4.08
N GLN A 83 -0.25 11.43 3.34
CA GLN A 83 0.69 12.45 3.81
C GLN A 83 -0.02 13.71 4.35
N LYS A 84 -1.20 14.01 3.80
CA LYS A 84 -1.99 15.19 4.20
C LYS A 84 -2.68 15.05 5.54
N ASP A 85 -2.55 13.90 6.22
CA ASP A 85 -3.29 13.56 7.43
C ASP A 85 -4.83 13.64 7.27
N ASN A 86 -5.59 13.36 8.33
CA ASN A 86 -7.06 13.41 8.34
C ASN A 86 -7.71 12.52 7.29
N VAL A 87 -7.18 11.33 7.12
CA VAL A 87 -7.61 10.38 6.10
C VAL A 87 -8.03 9.06 6.73
N VAL A 88 -9.18 8.55 6.30
CA VAL A 88 -9.59 7.16 6.48
C VAL A 88 -9.45 6.45 5.15
N TYR A 89 -8.49 5.56 5.04
CA TYR A 89 -8.33 4.71 3.87
C TYR A 89 -8.95 3.33 4.10
N HIS A 90 -9.80 2.89 3.22
CA HIS A 90 -10.27 1.51 3.21
C HIS A 90 -9.97 0.81 1.89
N GLY A 91 -9.12 -0.19 1.94
CA GLY A 91 -8.69 -0.86 0.71
C GLY A 91 -7.61 -1.91 0.93
N LEU A 92 -6.91 -2.20 -0.15
CA LEU A 92 -5.82 -3.17 -0.14
C LEU A 92 -4.52 -2.51 0.29
N ALA A 93 -3.74 -3.22 1.09
CA ALA A 93 -2.36 -2.92 1.44
C ALA A 93 -2.09 -1.63 2.26
N GLY A 94 -3.07 -0.80 2.59
CA GLY A 94 -2.84 0.42 3.36
C GLY A 94 -2.07 0.19 4.66
N HIS A 95 -2.48 -0.83 5.44
CA HIS A 95 -1.80 -1.24 6.67
C HIS A 95 -0.35 -1.71 6.45
N TYR A 96 -0.04 -2.19 5.25
CA TYR A 96 1.30 -2.63 4.87
C TYR A 96 2.19 -1.45 4.45
N PHE A 97 1.69 -0.56 3.61
CA PHE A 97 2.45 0.59 3.14
C PHE A 97 2.80 1.59 4.25
N LEU A 98 2.07 1.56 5.37
CA LEU A 98 2.26 2.44 6.53
C LEU A 98 2.84 1.72 7.75
N GLN A 99 3.60 0.62 7.53
CA GLN A 99 4.34 -0.01 8.62
C GLN A 99 5.37 0.95 9.20
N GLY A 100 5.49 0.96 10.53
CA GLY A 100 6.46 1.81 11.22
C GLY A 100 6.04 3.28 11.38
N ILE A 101 4.88 3.69 10.85
CA ILE A 101 4.37 5.06 11.03
C ILE A 101 3.54 5.12 12.32
N PRO A 102 3.97 5.89 13.35
CA PRO A 102 3.37 5.82 14.70
C PRO A 102 1.93 6.35 14.76
N HIS A 103 1.59 7.39 14.00
CA HIS A 103 0.27 8.04 14.02
C HIS A 103 -0.76 7.40 13.08
N VAL A 104 -0.57 6.12 12.73
CA VAL A 104 -1.49 5.34 11.89
C VAL A 104 -2.18 4.28 12.71
N LEU A 105 -3.51 4.36 12.81
CA LEU A 105 -4.35 3.31 13.38
C LEU A 105 -4.69 2.27 12.31
N LYS A 106 -4.22 1.04 12.49
CA LYS A 106 -4.45 -0.09 11.58
C LYS A 106 -5.60 -0.95 12.10
N VAL A 107 -6.69 -0.96 11.36
CA VAL A 107 -7.93 -1.65 11.75
C VAL A 107 -8.24 -2.76 10.75
N ARG A 108 -8.73 -3.89 11.28
CA ARG A 108 -9.30 -4.97 10.47
C ARG A 108 -10.76 -5.17 10.85
N ILE A 109 -11.63 -5.13 9.84
CA ILE A 109 -13.05 -5.46 9.98
C ILE A 109 -13.29 -6.85 9.42
N ILE A 110 -13.89 -7.70 10.23
CA ILE A 110 -14.34 -9.04 9.88
C ILE A 110 -15.83 -9.17 10.17
N ASP A 111 -16.53 -9.94 9.35
CA ASP A 111 -17.96 -10.22 9.51
C ASP A 111 -18.21 -11.70 9.69
N ASP A 112 -19.38 -12.01 10.22
CA ASP A 112 -19.86 -13.37 10.30
C ASP A 112 -20.05 -13.97 8.89
N MET A 113 -19.66 -15.24 8.71
CA MET A 113 -19.77 -15.89 7.41
C MET A 113 -21.22 -16.00 6.94
N GLU A 114 -22.14 -16.31 7.86
CA GLU A 114 -23.55 -16.50 7.53
C GLU A 114 -24.22 -15.18 7.07
N ASP A 115 -23.84 -14.07 7.73
CA ASP A 115 -24.35 -12.75 7.37
C ASP A 115 -23.84 -12.35 5.96
N ARG A 116 -22.56 -12.61 5.68
CA ARG A 116 -21.96 -12.38 4.36
C ARG A 116 -22.58 -13.25 3.26
N VAL A 117 -22.91 -14.50 3.58
CA VAL A 117 -23.56 -15.41 2.65
C VAL A 117 -24.95 -14.90 2.30
N ARG A 118 -25.75 -14.50 3.28
CA ARG A 118 -27.07 -13.91 3.05
C ARG A 118 -27.02 -12.66 2.18
N GLU A 119 -26.07 -11.79 2.45
CA GLU A 119 -25.87 -10.56 1.68
C GLU A 119 -25.49 -10.86 0.22
N GLU A 120 -24.55 -11.80 0.01
CA GLU A 120 -24.12 -12.20 -1.33
C GLU A 120 -25.21 -12.90 -2.13
N MET A 121 -26.02 -13.75 -1.47
CA MET A 121 -27.21 -14.38 -2.06
C MET A 121 -28.18 -13.31 -2.58
N ASN A 122 -28.54 -12.35 -1.72
CA ASN A 122 -29.47 -11.27 -2.07
C ASN A 122 -28.95 -10.39 -3.20
N ARG A 123 -27.67 -10.02 -3.13
CA ARG A 123 -27.04 -9.12 -4.11
C ARG A 123 -26.92 -9.73 -5.49
N LYS A 124 -26.63 -11.03 -5.58
CA LYS A 124 -26.36 -11.72 -6.86
C LYS A 124 -27.48 -12.65 -7.31
N ASN A 125 -28.50 -12.80 -6.50
CA ASN A 125 -29.58 -13.76 -6.73
C ASN A 125 -29.05 -15.19 -7.00
N ILE A 126 -28.22 -15.71 -6.08
CA ILE A 126 -27.56 -17.03 -6.17
C ILE A 126 -27.87 -17.87 -4.93
N SER A 127 -27.67 -19.20 -5.05
CA SER A 127 -27.85 -20.14 -3.93
C SER A 127 -26.78 -19.93 -2.82
N ASP A 128 -27.12 -20.45 -1.61
CA ASP A 128 -26.22 -20.46 -0.44
C ASP A 128 -24.87 -21.09 -0.78
N ASP A 129 -24.86 -22.30 -1.34
CA ASP A 129 -23.63 -23.01 -1.69
C ASP A 129 -22.74 -22.20 -2.65
N LYS A 130 -23.34 -21.55 -3.64
CA LYS A 130 -22.63 -20.72 -4.59
C LYS A 130 -22.09 -19.46 -3.93
N ALA A 131 -22.85 -18.84 -3.04
CA ALA A 131 -22.38 -17.69 -2.26
C ALA A 131 -21.19 -18.05 -1.36
N ARG A 132 -21.28 -19.16 -0.61
CA ARG A 132 -20.18 -19.68 0.23
C ARG A 132 -18.93 -19.97 -0.58
N TYR A 133 -19.09 -20.66 -1.71
CA TYR A 133 -17.97 -20.94 -2.61
C TYR A 133 -17.26 -19.66 -3.06
N LEU A 134 -18.03 -18.67 -3.54
CA LEU A 134 -17.46 -17.40 -4.01
C LEU A 134 -16.76 -16.63 -2.90
N LEU A 135 -17.33 -16.57 -1.70
CA LEU A 135 -16.75 -15.89 -0.55
C LEU A 135 -15.43 -16.55 -0.11
N LYS A 136 -15.40 -17.89 -0.03
CA LYS A 136 -14.19 -18.65 0.28
C LYS A 136 -13.10 -18.44 -0.77
N LYS A 137 -13.46 -18.56 -2.05
CA LYS A 137 -12.57 -18.34 -3.19
C LYS A 137 -11.95 -16.93 -3.12
N ASN A 138 -12.77 -15.90 -2.96
CA ASN A 138 -12.31 -14.51 -2.86
C ASN A 138 -11.38 -14.29 -1.66
N ALA A 139 -11.65 -14.92 -0.52
CA ALA A 139 -10.80 -14.83 0.66
C ALA A 139 -9.42 -15.47 0.41
N GLN A 140 -9.38 -16.64 -0.21
CA GLN A 140 -8.15 -17.34 -0.59
C GLN A 140 -7.33 -16.53 -1.62
N GLU A 141 -7.99 -15.96 -2.62
CA GLU A 141 -7.34 -15.12 -3.63
C GLU A 141 -6.73 -13.84 -3.01
N ARG A 142 -7.42 -13.22 -2.05
CA ARG A 142 -6.90 -12.07 -1.30
C ARG A 142 -5.68 -12.43 -0.46
N ARG A 143 -5.74 -13.56 0.24
CA ARG A 143 -4.61 -14.07 1.03
C ARG A 143 -3.41 -14.36 0.13
N LYS A 144 -3.63 -15.10 -0.96
CA LYS A 144 -2.58 -15.43 -1.95
C LYS A 144 -1.94 -14.16 -2.52
N ARG A 145 -2.74 -13.13 -2.81
CA ARG A 145 -2.23 -11.83 -3.28
C ARG A 145 -1.38 -11.12 -2.24
N GLY A 146 -1.85 -11.04 -1.00
CA GLY A 146 -1.08 -10.43 0.09
C GLY A 146 0.30 -11.08 0.21
N LEU A 147 0.36 -12.41 0.22
CA LEU A 147 1.61 -13.17 0.24
C LEU A 147 2.46 -12.91 -1.00
N THR A 148 1.86 -12.90 -2.18
CA THR A 148 2.60 -12.77 -3.45
C THR A 148 3.09 -11.35 -3.70
N LEU A 149 2.26 -10.32 -3.43
CA LEU A 149 2.61 -8.92 -3.71
C LEU A 149 3.46 -8.28 -2.61
N TYR A 150 3.22 -8.65 -1.37
CA TYR A 150 3.78 -7.95 -0.22
C TYR A 150 4.52 -8.86 0.75
N GLY A 151 4.54 -10.18 0.51
CA GLY A 151 5.12 -11.15 1.44
C GLY A 151 4.33 -11.34 2.74
N ILE A 152 3.06 -10.88 2.79
CA ILE A 152 2.30 -10.76 4.03
C ILE A 152 0.98 -11.52 3.95
N ASP A 153 0.69 -12.30 4.99
CA ASP A 153 -0.64 -12.86 5.20
C ASP A 153 -1.55 -11.80 5.83
N THR A 154 -2.41 -11.22 5.03
CA THR A 154 -3.36 -10.20 5.49
C THR A 154 -4.38 -10.71 6.52
N THR A 155 -4.39 -12.01 6.82
CA THR A 155 -5.22 -12.58 7.90
C THR A 155 -4.54 -12.57 9.24
N ASP A 156 -3.24 -12.29 9.31
CA ASP A 156 -2.47 -12.20 10.54
C ASP A 156 -2.93 -10.97 11.36
N SER A 157 -3.47 -11.23 12.55
CA SER A 157 -3.96 -10.18 13.45
C SER A 157 -2.85 -9.24 13.95
N ARG A 158 -1.59 -9.70 13.97
CA ARG A 158 -0.43 -8.89 14.39
C ARG A 158 -0.15 -7.68 13.50
N LEU A 159 -0.74 -7.66 12.31
CA LEU A 159 -0.64 -6.52 11.38
C LEU A 159 -1.57 -5.35 11.74
N TYR A 160 -2.42 -5.51 12.75
CA TYR A 160 -3.47 -4.56 13.08
C TYR A 160 -3.44 -4.19 14.55
N ASP A 161 -3.77 -2.94 14.84
CA ASP A 161 -3.92 -2.46 16.21
C ASP A 161 -5.28 -2.88 16.80
N ILE A 162 -6.31 -3.00 15.93
CA ILE A 162 -7.67 -3.42 16.28
C ILE A 162 -8.22 -4.40 15.24
N VAL A 163 -8.85 -5.47 15.73
CA VAL A 163 -9.67 -6.38 14.91
C VAL A 163 -11.09 -6.38 15.46
N LEU A 164 -12.07 -5.94 14.67
CA LEU A 164 -13.47 -5.87 15.06
C LEU A 164 -14.31 -6.83 14.22
N LYS A 165 -15.14 -7.63 14.90
CA LYS A 165 -16.14 -8.50 14.26
C LYS A 165 -17.50 -7.81 14.29
N ILE A 166 -18.02 -7.49 13.11
CA ILE A 166 -19.36 -6.94 12.98
C ILE A 166 -20.38 -8.06 13.09
N LYS A 167 -21.20 -8.01 14.13
CA LYS A 167 -22.34 -8.87 14.41
C LYS A 167 -23.15 -8.28 15.58
N ALA A 168 -22.77 -8.57 16.82
CA ALA A 168 -23.30 -7.89 18.00
C ALA A 168 -22.77 -6.44 18.09
N ILE A 169 -21.52 -6.21 17.67
CA ILE A 169 -20.99 -4.88 17.45
C ILE A 169 -21.55 -4.37 16.12
N THR A 170 -22.30 -3.27 16.20
CA THR A 170 -22.87 -2.61 15.01
C THR A 170 -21.80 -1.81 14.25
N VAL A 171 -22.15 -1.31 13.05
CA VAL A 171 -21.26 -0.38 12.30
C VAL A 171 -20.98 0.88 13.10
N ASP A 172 -22.00 1.42 13.78
CA ASP A 172 -21.84 2.64 14.59
C ASP A 172 -20.97 2.40 15.82
N ASP A 173 -21.11 1.26 16.50
CA ASP A 173 -20.28 0.89 17.64
C ASP A 173 -18.82 0.70 17.21
N ALA A 174 -18.57 0.05 16.06
CA ALA A 174 -17.27 -0.16 15.51
C ALA A 174 -16.60 1.19 15.13
N ALA A 175 -17.33 2.06 14.45
CA ALA A 175 -16.85 3.40 14.10
C ALA A 175 -16.51 4.22 15.36
N LYS A 176 -17.35 4.19 16.39
CA LYS A 176 -17.11 4.86 17.66
C LYS A 176 -15.86 4.31 18.36
N CYS A 177 -15.69 2.98 18.42
CA CYS A 177 -14.51 2.35 19.00
C CYS A 177 -13.22 2.82 18.28
N ILE A 178 -13.24 2.90 16.94
CA ILE A 178 -12.12 3.37 16.13
C ILE A 178 -11.81 4.83 16.45
N VAL A 179 -12.82 5.70 16.47
CA VAL A 179 -12.68 7.14 16.76
C VAL A 179 -12.14 7.37 18.16
N ASP A 180 -12.65 6.67 19.16
CA ASP A 180 -12.21 6.81 20.55
C ASP A 180 -10.76 6.31 20.74
N THR A 181 -10.37 5.26 20.01
CA THR A 181 -8.98 4.78 20.02
C THR A 181 -8.04 5.78 19.34
N LEU A 182 -8.44 6.34 18.20
CA LEU A 182 -7.63 7.29 17.45
C LEU A 182 -7.31 8.56 18.25
N ARG A 183 -8.22 8.97 19.14
CA ARG A 183 -8.04 10.15 20.00
C ARG A 183 -7.01 9.97 21.12
N ARG A 184 -6.49 8.77 21.29
CA ARG A 184 -5.46 8.51 22.32
C ARG A 184 -4.14 9.20 21.97
N PRO A 185 -3.36 9.64 22.97
CA PRO A 185 -2.08 10.34 22.74
C PRO A 185 -1.09 9.59 21.85
N SER A 186 -1.11 8.23 21.90
CA SER A 186 -0.23 7.37 21.11
C SER A 186 -0.42 7.48 19.59
N PHE A 187 -1.57 7.99 19.13
CA PHE A 187 -1.83 8.19 17.69
C PHE A 187 -1.71 9.66 17.26
N LYS A 188 -1.33 10.56 18.18
CA LYS A 188 -1.15 11.98 17.83
C LYS A 188 0.01 12.13 16.85
N THR A 189 -0.23 12.83 15.74
CA THR A 189 0.84 13.20 14.80
C THR A 189 1.80 14.17 15.49
N THR A 190 3.07 13.80 15.59
CA THR A 190 4.17 14.66 16.02
C THR A 190 5.00 15.08 14.81
N PRO A 191 5.79 16.15 14.90
CA PRO A 191 6.70 16.53 13.81
C PRO A 191 7.64 15.40 13.40
N GLU A 192 8.13 14.62 14.36
CA GLU A 192 9.01 13.47 14.12
C GLU A 192 8.27 12.35 13.37
N ALA A 193 7.03 12.03 13.79
CA ALA A 193 6.22 11.03 13.13
C ALA A 193 5.83 11.46 11.71
N GLN A 194 5.52 12.74 11.50
CA GLN A 194 5.26 13.29 10.17
C GLN A 194 6.48 13.19 9.27
N LYS A 195 7.66 13.50 9.79
CA LYS A 195 8.90 13.40 9.05
C LYS A 195 9.19 11.98 8.54
N VAL A 196 8.95 10.96 9.37
CA VAL A 196 9.08 9.55 8.94
C VAL A 196 8.11 9.25 7.79
N LEU A 197 6.90 9.78 7.83
CA LEU A 197 5.94 9.64 6.73
C LEU A 197 6.40 10.40 5.47
N ASP A 198 6.91 11.61 5.62
CA ASP A 198 7.41 12.42 4.50
C ASP A 198 8.59 11.73 3.79
N ASP A 199 9.52 11.16 4.53
CA ASP A 199 10.63 10.38 3.99
C ASP A 199 10.12 9.09 3.28
N LEU A 200 9.09 8.43 3.82
CA LEU A 200 8.45 7.28 3.18
C LEU A 200 7.77 7.66 1.86
N VAL A 201 7.12 8.83 1.81
CA VAL A 201 6.51 9.38 0.59
C VAL A 201 7.58 9.69 -0.45
N LEU A 202 8.65 10.37 -0.05
CA LEU A 202 9.79 10.70 -0.92
C LEU A 202 10.39 9.44 -1.55
N ALA A 203 10.68 8.43 -0.72
CA ALA A 203 11.21 7.16 -1.20
C ALA A 203 10.30 6.49 -2.22
N ALA A 204 8.98 6.45 -1.96
CA ALA A 204 8.02 5.83 -2.86
C ALA A 204 7.85 6.60 -4.18
N GLN A 205 7.93 7.92 -4.16
CA GLN A 205 7.88 8.76 -5.38
C GLN A 205 9.09 8.49 -6.27
N ILE A 206 10.29 8.44 -5.69
CA ILE A 206 11.51 8.14 -6.43
C ILE A 206 11.46 6.71 -6.99
N GLU A 207 11.02 5.72 -6.21
CA GLU A 207 10.82 4.35 -6.71
C GLU A 207 9.87 4.31 -7.91
N ALA A 208 8.76 5.04 -7.86
CA ALA A 208 7.79 5.08 -8.94
C ALA A 208 8.37 5.71 -10.23
N LEU A 209 9.23 6.72 -10.11
CA LEU A 209 9.92 7.33 -11.26
C LEU A 209 10.94 6.39 -11.90
N LEU A 210 11.62 5.58 -11.10
CA LEU A 210 12.73 4.74 -11.54
C LEU A 210 12.33 3.32 -11.94
N VAL A 211 11.18 2.81 -11.47
CA VAL A 211 10.80 1.38 -11.59
C VAL A 211 10.62 0.88 -13.02
N ASN A 212 10.36 1.76 -13.99
CA ASN A 212 10.27 1.37 -15.40
C ASN A 212 11.62 0.93 -15.96
N GLU A 213 12.66 1.62 -15.60
CA GLU A 213 14.01 1.34 -16.06
C GLU A 213 14.75 0.36 -15.12
N PHE A 214 14.46 0.48 -13.82
CA PHE A 214 15.07 -0.34 -12.77
C PHE A 214 13.99 -1.06 -11.93
N PRO A 215 13.41 -2.17 -12.42
CA PRO A 215 12.29 -2.85 -11.76
C PRO A 215 12.54 -3.32 -10.33
N LYS A 216 13.81 -3.48 -9.95
CA LYS A 216 14.23 -3.90 -8.60
C LYS A 216 14.87 -2.76 -7.80
N VAL A 217 14.61 -1.52 -8.20
CA VAL A 217 15.08 -0.37 -7.43
C VAL A 217 14.48 -0.37 -6.03
N LYS A 218 15.29 -0.03 -5.04
CA LYS A 218 14.85 0.22 -3.67
C LYS A 218 15.38 1.57 -3.23
N VAL A 219 14.53 2.36 -2.63
CA VAL A 219 14.87 3.68 -2.12
C VAL A 219 14.54 3.75 -0.64
N VAL A 220 15.48 4.28 0.13
CA VAL A 220 15.29 4.67 1.52
C VAL A 220 15.55 6.15 1.59
N ALA A 221 14.65 6.90 2.22
CA ALA A 221 14.87 8.31 2.48
C ALA A 221 15.01 8.55 3.98
N ASP A 222 15.88 9.49 4.33
CA ASP A 222 16.07 9.99 5.67
C ASP A 222 16.37 11.48 5.60
N ASN A 223 15.57 12.28 6.29
CA ASN A 223 15.73 13.74 6.35
C ASN A 223 15.77 14.40 4.96
N GLY A 224 14.94 13.91 4.01
CA GLY A 224 14.92 14.42 2.64
C GLY A 224 16.07 13.97 1.75
N SER A 225 17.00 13.16 2.26
CA SER A 225 18.10 12.55 1.49
C SER A 225 17.71 11.14 1.06
N ALA A 226 17.94 10.77 -0.22
CA ALA A 226 17.61 9.48 -0.76
C ALA A 226 18.84 8.58 -0.95
N ASP A 227 18.79 7.34 -0.42
CA ASP A 227 19.76 6.28 -0.69
C ASP A 227 19.10 5.27 -1.64
N ILE A 228 19.61 5.18 -2.88
CA ILE A 228 18.97 4.46 -3.99
C ILE A 228 19.81 3.23 -4.32
N HIS A 229 19.22 2.06 -4.18
CA HIS A 229 19.85 0.79 -4.48
C HIS A 229 19.25 0.19 -5.76
N ILE A 230 20.09 0.00 -6.77
CA ILE A 230 19.73 -0.59 -8.04
C ILE A 230 20.34 -1.98 -8.15
N ALA A 231 19.47 -3.01 -8.07
CA ALA A 231 19.85 -4.39 -8.30
C ALA A 231 19.60 -4.76 -9.78
N GLY A 232 20.65 -5.15 -10.50
CA GLY A 232 20.54 -5.62 -11.89
C GLY A 232 21.91 -5.97 -12.44
N GLY A 233 21.97 -6.97 -13.33
CA GLY A 233 23.20 -7.32 -14.01
C GLY A 233 23.62 -6.25 -15.01
N PHE A 234 24.23 -5.20 -14.51
CA PHE A 234 25.12 -4.42 -15.35
C PHE A 234 26.27 -5.37 -15.66
N GLY A 235 26.26 -5.96 -16.87
CA GLY A 235 27.21 -7.01 -17.24
C GLY A 235 28.62 -6.62 -16.80
N MET A 236 29.42 -7.59 -16.37
CA MET A 236 30.81 -7.42 -15.93
C MET A 236 31.69 -6.62 -16.91
N THR A 237 31.12 -6.12 -18.00
CA THR A 237 31.73 -5.31 -19.06
C THR A 237 31.20 -3.87 -19.15
N ALA A 238 30.34 -3.42 -18.22
CA ALA A 238 29.96 -2.01 -18.22
C ALA A 238 31.20 -1.19 -17.90
N SER A 239 31.69 -0.39 -18.87
CA SER A 239 32.81 0.51 -18.63
C SER A 239 32.41 1.48 -17.51
N GLY A 240 33.33 1.86 -16.63
CA GLY A 240 33.07 2.81 -15.54
C GLY A 240 32.46 4.16 -16.00
N ALA A 241 32.47 4.44 -17.31
CA ALA A 241 31.78 5.56 -17.91
C ALA A 241 30.26 5.37 -17.93
N LYS A 242 29.77 4.16 -18.28
CA LYS A 242 28.34 3.83 -18.28
C LYS A 242 27.77 3.80 -16.88
N GLU A 243 28.52 3.32 -15.90
CA GLU A 243 28.08 3.32 -14.50
C GLU A 243 27.94 4.76 -13.98
N ARG A 244 28.88 5.64 -14.29
CA ARG A 244 28.79 7.06 -13.91
C ARG A 244 27.60 7.76 -14.55
N ASP A 245 27.31 7.48 -15.82
CA ASP A 245 26.15 8.04 -16.53
C ASP A 245 24.83 7.61 -15.86
N ILE A 246 24.70 6.32 -15.51
CA ILE A 246 23.53 5.81 -14.78
C ILE A 246 23.38 6.49 -13.42
N ILE A 247 24.47 6.57 -12.65
CA ILE A 247 24.46 7.21 -11.33
C ILE A 247 24.02 8.66 -11.45
N TYR A 248 24.63 9.42 -12.36
CA TYR A 248 24.27 10.83 -12.58
C TYR A 248 22.81 11.01 -12.95
N ARG A 249 22.30 10.23 -13.91
CA ARG A 249 20.90 10.28 -14.35
C ARG A 249 19.91 9.91 -13.25
N VAL A 250 20.22 8.88 -12.45
CA VAL A 250 19.36 8.47 -11.32
C VAL A 250 19.36 9.54 -10.23
N GLN A 251 20.52 10.16 -9.94
CA GLN A 251 20.60 11.29 -9.01
C GLN A 251 19.80 12.49 -9.51
N ASP A 252 19.90 12.81 -10.79
CA ASP A 252 19.14 13.90 -11.42
C ASP A 252 17.62 13.68 -11.29
N ILE A 253 17.15 12.47 -11.60
CA ILE A 253 15.73 12.10 -11.43
C ILE A 253 15.32 12.23 -9.98
N ALA A 254 16.11 11.73 -9.03
CA ALA A 254 15.74 11.75 -7.61
C ALA A 254 15.65 13.18 -7.06
N ILE A 255 16.55 14.06 -7.46
CA ILE A 255 16.61 15.45 -6.98
C ILE A 255 15.59 16.32 -7.71
N ASN A 256 15.61 16.34 -9.04
CA ASN A 256 14.83 17.31 -9.82
C ASN A 256 13.37 16.90 -10.05
N LEU A 257 13.09 15.61 -10.11
CA LEU A 257 11.72 15.08 -10.28
C LEU A 257 11.16 14.46 -9.01
N GLY A 258 11.99 13.78 -8.23
CA GLY A 258 11.59 13.12 -7.00
C GLY A 258 11.49 14.06 -5.79
N GLY A 259 12.20 15.20 -5.82
CA GLY A 259 12.19 16.20 -4.75
C GLY A 259 13.16 15.92 -3.60
N ALA A 260 14.14 15.01 -3.78
CA ALA A 260 15.18 14.78 -2.80
C ALA A 260 16.13 15.97 -2.69
N GLN A 261 16.55 16.30 -1.47
CA GLN A 261 17.60 17.33 -1.24
C GLN A 261 18.99 16.83 -1.67
N SER A 262 19.22 15.53 -1.54
CA SER A 262 20.43 14.85 -2.01
C SER A 262 20.12 13.40 -2.33
N ALA A 263 20.90 12.77 -3.21
CA ALA A 263 20.73 11.39 -3.60
C ALA A 263 22.06 10.64 -3.67
N LYS A 264 22.13 9.48 -3.03
CA LYS A 264 23.23 8.52 -3.14
C LYS A 264 22.76 7.30 -3.90
N VAL A 265 23.51 6.90 -4.93
CA VAL A 265 23.16 5.74 -5.77
C VAL A 265 24.19 4.65 -5.60
N ARG A 266 23.71 3.42 -5.39
CA ARG A 266 24.52 2.21 -5.29
C ARG A 266 24.05 1.19 -6.33
N LEU A 267 24.96 0.75 -7.18
CA LEU A 267 24.73 -0.29 -8.17
C LEU A 267 25.20 -1.64 -7.61
N ALA A 268 24.33 -2.66 -7.57
CA ALA A 268 24.72 -4.01 -7.18
C ALA A 268 25.59 -4.62 -8.29
N GLY A 269 26.86 -4.91 -7.95
CA GLY A 269 27.87 -5.43 -8.89
C GLY A 269 29.13 -4.56 -9.00
N SER A 270 29.12 -3.32 -8.51
CA SER A 270 30.34 -2.59 -8.26
C SER A 270 31.03 -3.18 -7.01
N ILE A 271 32.31 -3.53 -7.18
CA ILE A 271 33.18 -4.12 -6.13
C ILE A 271 33.42 -3.05 -5.04
N SER A 272 32.48 -2.89 -4.15
CA SER A 272 32.71 -2.24 -2.87
C SER A 272 31.68 -2.76 -1.87
N GLY A 273 32.21 -3.66 -1.07
CA GLY A 273 31.54 -4.60 -0.22
C GLY A 273 30.60 -4.05 0.85
N GLU A 274 29.95 -5.01 1.38
CA GLU A 274 29.18 -5.14 2.61
C GLU A 274 27.66 -5.06 2.45
N PHE A 275 27.13 -6.25 2.25
CA PHE A 275 25.74 -6.54 2.61
C PHE A 275 25.63 -6.56 4.13
N ILE A 276 24.97 -5.58 4.72
CA ILE A 276 24.44 -5.69 6.08
C ILE A 276 23.04 -6.29 5.96
N ARG A 277 22.85 -7.37 6.71
CA ARG A 277 21.65 -8.21 6.86
C ARG A 277 20.45 -7.45 7.39
#